data_49e4f207248ca3125075df10a241e1fa
#
_entry.id   49e4f207248ca3125075df10a241e1fa
#
_cell.length_a   1.000
_cell.length_b   1.000
_cell.length_c   1.000
_cell.angle_alpha   90.00
_cell.angle_beta   90.00
_cell.angle_gamma   90.00
#
_symmetry.space_group_name_H-M   'P 1'
#
loop_
_entity.id
_entity.type
_entity.pdbx_description
1 polymer ?
#
loop_
_entity_poly.entity_id
_entity_poly.type
_entity_poly.pdbx_seq_one_letter_code
_entity_poly.pdbx_strand_id
1 'polypeptide(L)'
;MIKRIAIMGCGSLGTILGAYLNQAGLDVMMVDAWKEHVDVLNREGATVTGGVQMNVPVKACTPDQMDGIYDLIIYMAKQTFNDIAIPQMLAHCGDDTIICTCQNGLPELAVAKYYPKNKIMGATVGWPATFVGPGTSSLTCSPDAPTFEFHLGRLNGELDEKVYEVQAVLAKMCPGRVNLTKNLMADRWSK
;
A
#
# COMPACT_ATOMS: atom_id res chain seq x y z
N MET A 1 -13.51 -11.65 2.13
CA MET A 1 -12.40 -11.87 1.15
C MET A 1 -12.19 -10.60 0.35
N ILE A 2 -10.98 -10.09 0.32
CA ILE A 2 -10.57 -8.88 -0.39
C ILE A 2 -10.54 -9.17 -1.90
N LYS A 3 -11.28 -8.40 -2.69
CA LYS A 3 -11.35 -8.53 -4.15
C LYS A 3 -10.83 -7.26 -4.84
N ARG A 4 -11.27 -6.09 -4.39
CA ARG A 4 -10.97 -4.80 -5.01
C ARG A 4 -10.05 -3.99 -4.11
N ILE A 5 -8.87 -3.64 -4.61
CA ILE A 5 -7.80 -2.99 -3.85
C ILE A 5 -7.49 -1.63 -4.46
N ALA A 6 -7.27 -0.60 -3.63
CA ALA A 6 -6.63 0.64 -4.05
C ALA A 6 -5.29 0.81 -3.33
N ILE A 7 -4.28 1.32 -4.05
CA ILE A 7 -3.04 1.82 -3.45
C ILE A 7 -3.07 3.34 -3.56
N MET A 8 -3.30 4.02 -2.44
CA MET A 8 -3.37 5.47 -2.37
C MET A 8 -1.99 6.07 -2.10
N GLY A 9 -1.39 6.64 -3.14
CA GLY A 9 -0.01 7.14 -3.15
C GLY A 9 0.93 6.17 -3.86
N CYS A 10 1.01 6.25 -5.18
CA CYS A 10 1.85 5.40 -6.01
C CYS A 10 3.24 6.01 -6.29
N GLY A 11 3.86 6.67 -5.31
CA GLY A 11 5.26 7.08 -5.37
C GLY A 11 6.21 5.88 -5.45
N SER A 12 7.43 5.98 -4.94
CA SER A 12 8.44 4.92 -5.07
C SER A 12 7.97 3.56 -4.55
N LEU A 13 7.49 3.51 -3.31
CA LEU A 13 7.03 2.26 -2.70
C LEU A 13 5.72 1.75 -3.32
N GLY A 14 4.75 2.65 -3.55
CA GLY A 14 3.44 2.27 -4.09
C GLY A 14 3.51 1.75 -5.52
N THR A 15 4.41 2.28 -6.36
CA THR A 15 4.65 1.76 -7.72
C THR A 15 5.14 0.33 -7.68
N ILE A 16 6.11 0.02 -6.81
CA ILE A 16 6.66 -1.33 -6.68
C ILE A 16 5.60 -2.30 -6.15
N LEU A 17 4.92 -1.95 -5.04
CA LEU A 17 3.88 -2.80 -4.49
C LEU A 17 2.76 -3.05 -5.52
N GLY A 18 2.32 -1.99 -6.22
CA GLY A 18 1.32 -2.08 -7.28
C GLY A 18 1.72 -3.03 -8.40
N ALA A 19 2.98 -2.97 -8.85
CA ALA A 19 3.51 -3.91 -9.85
C ALA A 19 3.42 -5.36 -9.37
N TYR A 20 3.89 -5.68 -8.16
CA TYR A 20 3.82 -7.03 -7.61
C TYR A 20 2.39 -7.56 -7.47
N LEU A 21 1.47 -6.73 -6.96
CA LEU A 21 0.08 -7.16 -6.74
C LEU A 21 -0.66 -7.37 -8.06
N ASN A 22 -0.45 -6.48 -9.07
CA ASN A 22 -1.02 -6.67 -10.41
C ASN A 22 -0.42 -7.88 -11.11
N GLN A 23 0.89 -8.11 -11.01
CA GLN A 23 1.56 -9.30 -11.55
C GLN A 23 0.99 -10.59 -10.94
N ALA A 24 0.59 -10.55 -9.68
CA ALA A 24 -0.06 -11.67 -8.99
C ALA A 24 -1.55 -11.85 -9.39
N GLY A 25 -2.09 -11.04 -10.29
CA GLY A 25 -3.45 -11.14 -10.81
C GLY A 25 -4.53 -10.54 -9.90
N LEU A 26 -4.16 -9.69 -8.93
CA LEU A 26 -5.14 -9.00 -8.09
C LEU A 26 -5.73 -7.78 -8.83
N ASP A 27 -6.99 -7.44 -8.51
CA ASP A 27 -7.64 -6.22 -9.03
C ASP A 27 -7.20 -5.01 -8.21
N VAL A 28 -6.19 -4.30 -8.71
CA VAL A 28 -5.55 -3.17 -8.01
C VAL A 28 -5.68 -1.89 -8.83
N MET A 29 -6.28 -0.87 -8.26
CA MET A 29 -6.24 0.49 -8.75
C MET A 29 -5.09 1.25 -8.09
N MET A 30 -4.16 1.74 -8.88
CA MET A 30 -3.07 2.58 -8.42
C MET A 30 -3.51 4.05 -8.46
N VAL A 31 -3.42 4.74 -7.32
CA VAL A 31 -3.95 6.11 -7.19
C VAL A 31 -2.81 7.06 -6.84
N ASP A 32 -2.61 8.09 -7.67
CA ASP A 32 -1.63 9.14 -7.40
C ASP A 32 -2.14 10.51 -7.89
N ALA A 33 -1.79 11.56 -7.16
CA ALA A 33 -2.19 12.93 -7.51
C ALA A 33 -1.40 13.49 -8.71
N TRP A 34 -0.26 12.90 -9.04
CA TRP A 34 0.57 13.36 -10.15
C TRP A 34 0.11 12.75 -11.47
N LYS A 35 -0.65 13.55 -12.21
CA LYS A 35 -1.30 13.11 -13.46
C LYS A 35 -0.32 12.51 -14.47
N GLU A 36 0.87 13.08 -14.67
CA GLU A 36 1.85 12.55 -15.61
C GLU A 36 2.29 11.12 -15.20
N HIS A 37 2.49 10.88 -13.90
CA HIS A 37 2.82 9.56 -13.40
C HIS A 37 1.69 8.55 -13.69
N VAL A 38 0.44 8.95 -13.45
CA VAL A 38 -0.76 8.15 -13.75
C VAL A 38 -0.86 7.84 -15.25
N ASP A 39 -0.64 8.83 -16.11
CA ASP A 39 -0.69 8.66 -17.57
C ASP A 39 0.38 7.67 -18.06
N VAL A 40 1.60 7.73 -17.52
CA VAL A 40 2.68 6.78 -17.85
C VAL A 40 2.36 5.38 -17.34
N LEU A 41 1.87 5.24 -16.09
CA LEU A 41 1.46 3.94 -15.54
C LEU A 41 0.40 3.26 -16.44
N ASN A 42 -0.58 4.00 -16.92
CA ASN A 42 -1.62 3.45 -17.80
C ASN A 42 -1.11 3.11 -19.21
N ARG A 43 -0.17 3.89 -19.74
CA ARG A 43 0.34 3.71 -21.10
C ARG A 43 1.44 2.67 -21.18
N GLU A 44 2.36 2.66 -20.22
CA GLU A 44 3.60 1.89 -20.26
C GLU A 44 3.67 0.79 -19.20
N GLY A 45 2.74 0.81 -18.24
CA GLY A 45 2.77 -0.07 -17.07
C GLY A 45 3.68 0.44 -15.97
N ALA A 46 3.72 -0.29 -14.86
CA ALA A 46 4.61 -0.03 -13.74
C ALA A 46 5.96 -0.71 -13.98
N THR A 47 7.02 0.09 -14.11
CA THR A 47 8.40 -0.40 -14.30
C THR A 47 9.12 -0.42 -12.96
N VAL A 48 9.68 -1.58 -12.61
CA VAL A 48 10.53 -1.75 -11.43
C VAL A 48 11.92 -2.14 -11.88
N THR A 49 12.94 -1.45 -11.37
CA THR A 49 14.34 -1.67 -11.62
C THR A 49 15.11 -1.97 -10.32
N GLY A 50 16.42 -2.15 -10.38
CA GLY A 50 17.27 -2.39 -9.22
C GLY A 50 17.31 -3.86 -8.83
N GLY A 51 16.89 -4.20 -7.60
CA GLY A 51 16.90 -5.57 -7.10
C GLY A 51 16.05 -6.57 -7.88
N VAL A 52 15.11 -6.06 -8.68
CA VAL A 52 14.31 -6.85 -9.62
C VAL A 52 14.11 -6.03 -10.90
N GLN A 53 13.91 -6.73 -12.03
CA GLN A 53 13.56 -6.10 -13.31
C GLN A 53 12.19 -6.61 -13.74
N MET A 54 11.18 -5.72 -13.76
CA MET A 54 9.87 -6.07 -14.28
C MET A 54 9.18 -4.83 -14.89
N ASN A 55 8.30 -5.09 -15.84
CA ASN A 55 7.30 -4.12 -16.31
C ASN A 55 5.94 -4.83 -16.32
N VAL A 56 4.98 -4.25 -15.64
CA VAL A 56 3.67 -4.87 -15.42
C VAL A 56 2.58 -3.91 -15.87
N PRO A 57 1.67 -4.32 -16.77
CA PRO A 57 0.47 -3.55 -17.09
C PRO A 57 -0.36 -3.31 -15.82
N VAL A 58 -0.75 -2.07 -15.59
CA VAL A 58 -1.52 -1.67 -14.40
C VAL A 58 -2.65 -0.72 -14.77
N LYS A 59 -3.59 -0.54 -13.86
CA LYS A 59 -4.61 0.52 -13.93
C LYS A 59 -4.27 1.59 -12.91
N ALA A 60 -4.28 2.85 -13.34
CA ALA A 60 -4.01 3.98 -12.45
C ALA A 60 -5.01 5.12 -12.69
N CYS A 61 -5.30 5.88 -11.65
CA CYS A 61 -6.14 7.07 -11.74
C CYS A 61 -5.67 8.15 -10.76
N THR A 62 -6.11 9.39 -11.00
CA THR A 62 -5.99 10.44 -10.00
C THR A 62 -7.08 10.28 -8.92
N PRO A 63 -6.92 10.86 -7.71
CA PRO A 63 -7.89 10.69 -6.63
C PRO A 63 -9.31 11.11 -6.99
N ASP A 64 -9.48 12.12 -7.83
CA ASP A 64 -10.77 12.61 -8.35
C ASP A 64 -11.43 11.68 -9.37
N GLN A 65 -10.66 10.73 -9.91
CA GLN A 65 -11.12 9.72 -10.86
C GLN A 65 -11.38 8.35 -10.23
N MET A 66 -11.15 8.22 -8.92
CA MET A 66 -11.51 6.98 -8.21
C MET A 66 -13.00 6.70 -8.34
N ASP A 67 -13.38 5.43 -8.43
CA ASP A 67 -14.76 5.00 -8.56
C ASP A 67 -15.12 3.89 -7.56
N GLY A 68 -16.40 3.81 -7.20
CA GLY A 68 -16.95 2.73 -6.37
C GLY A 68 -16.31 2.61 -5.00
N ILE A 69 -16.45 1.44 -4.41
CA ILE A 69 -15.96 1.09 -3.06
C ILE A 69 -14.85 0.03 -3.18
N TYR A 70 -13.83 0.14 -2.34
CA TYR A 70 -12.73 -0.82 -2.25
C TYR A 70 -12.84 -1.65 -0.97
N ASP A 71 -12.45 -2.91 -1.04
CA ASP A 71 -12.38 -3.80 0.13
C ASP A 71 -11.14 -3.48 0.99
N LEU A 72 -10.04 -3.10 0.31
CA LEU A 72 -8.77 -2.72 0.95
C LEU A 72 -8.22 -1.47 0.30
N ILE A 73 -7.87 -0.49 1.11
CA ILE A 73 -7.07 0.66 0.68
C ILE A 73 -5.71 0.59 1.38
N ILE A 74 -4.65 0.40 0.60
CA ILE A 74 -3.27 0.46 1.08
C ILE A 74 -2.80 1.90 0.97
N TYR A 75 -2.62 2.57 2.12
CA TYR A 75 -2.33 3.99 2.17
C TYR A 75 -0.83 4.24 2.29
N MET A 76 -0.22 4.79 1.24
CA MET A 76 1.23 4.95 1.08
C MET A 76 1.66 6.39 0.76
N ALA A 77 0.74 7.34 0.56
CA ALA A 77 1.08 8.74 0.35
C ALA A 77 1.81 9.31 1.59
N LYS A 78 2.66 10.32 1.40
CA LYS A 78 3.33 10.97 2.54
C LYS A 78 2.32 11.60 3.49
N GLN A 79 2.55 11.52 4.81
CA GLN A 79 1.64 12.06 5.82
C GLN A 79 1.38 13.57 5.69
N THR A 80 2.29 14.30 5.05
CA THR A 80 2.11 15.73 4.73
C THR A 80 0.89 16.01 3.84
N PHE A 81 0.34 14.99 3.18
CA PHE A 81 -0.85 15.08 2.34
C PHE A 81 -2.12 14.54 3.02
N ASN A 82 -2.07 14.16 4.31
CA ASN A 82 -3.18 13.54 5.00
C ASN A 82 -4.48 14.37 4.95
N ASP A 83 -4.38 15.70 5.09
CA ASP A 83 -5.55 16.59 5.10
C ASP A 83 -6.34 16.57 3.78
N ILE A 84 -5.68 16.21 2.68
CA ILE A 84 -6.29 16.09 1.34
C ILE A 84 -6.61 14.62 1.04
N ALA A 85 -5.65 13.74 1.24
CA ALA A 85 -5.74 12.34 0.81
C ALA A 85 -6.72 11.52 1.65
N ILE A 86 -6.84 11.78 2.97
CA ILE A 86 -7.77 11.03 3.82
C ILE A 86 -9.22 11.26 3.39
N PRO A 87 -9.74 12.50 3.25
CA PRO A 87 -11.10 12.70 2.76
C PRO A 87 -11.38 12.06 1.40
N GLN A 88 -10.43 12.15 0.45
CA GLN A 88 -10.56 11.53 -0.87
C GLN A 88 -10.69 9.99 -0.76
N MET A 89 -9.81 9.37 0.02
CA MET A 89 -9.84 7.93 0.26
C MET A 89 -11.13 7.48 0.93
N LEU A 90 -11.61 8.21 1.94
CA LEU A 90 -12.81 7.86 2.70
C LEU A 90 -14.09 7.88 1.87
N ALA A 91 -14.16 8.67 0.81
CA ALA A 91 -15.28 8.66 -0.14
C ALA A 91 -15.46 7.31 -0.85
N HIS A 92 -14.43 6.46 -0.84
CA HIS A 92 -14.40 5.13 -1.46
C HIS A 92 -14.33 3.99 -0.44
N CYS A 93 -14.66 4.27 0.82
CA CYS A 93 -14.78 3.30 1.89
C CYS A 93 -16.25 2.92 2.13
N GLY A 94 -16.53 1.63 2.19
CA GLY A 94 -17.80 1.08 2.62
C GLY A 94 -17.71 0.49 4.04
N ASP A 95 -18.78 -0.19 4.44
CA ASP A 95 -18.90 -0.76 5.80
C ASP A 95 -17.83 -1.80 6.13
N ASP A 96 -17.26 -2.48 5.14
CA ASP A 96 -16.27 -3.54 5.36
C ASP A 96 -14.86 -3.17 4.87
N THR A 97 -14.66 -1.94 4.40
CA THR A 97 -13.36 -1.49 3.89
C THR A 97 -12.31 -1.50 5.00
N ILE A 98 -11.16 -2.07 4.72
CA ILE A 98 -9.98 -1.97 5.58
C ILE A 98 -9.01 -0.92 5.00
N ILE A 99 -8.50 -0.05 5.86
CA ILE A 99 -7.40 0.85 5.52
C ILE A 99 -6.13 0.29 6.16
N CYS A 100 -5.15 -0.08 5.32
CA CYS A 100 -3.84 -0.52 5.75
C CYS A 100 -2.81 0.58 5.46
N THR A 101 -2.32 1.24 6.51
CA THR A 101 -1.34 2.31 6.35
C THR A 101 0.07 1.73 6.26
N CYS A 102 0.83 2.17 5.25
CA CYS A 102 2.25 1.80 5.09
C CYS A 102 3.19 3.01 5.24
N GLN A 103 2.66 4.15 5.63
CA GLN A 103 3.42 5.38 5.85
C GLN A 103 4.37 5.25 7.06
N ASN A 104 5.42 6.07 7.08
CA ASN A 104 6.31 6.17 8.25
C ASN A 104 5.63 6.93 9.41
N GLY A 105 6.13 6.78 10.63
CA GLY A 105 5.58 7.38 11.85
C GLY A 105 4.33 6.64 12.35
N LEU A 106 3.31 7.37 12.79
CA LEU A 106 2.08 6.85 13.40
C LEU A 106 0.83 7.23 12.58
N PRO A 107 0.75 6.81 11.32
CA PRO A 107 -0.33 7.19 10.42
C PRO A 107 -1.69 6.66 10.87
N GLU A 108 -1.74 5.52 11.56
CA GLU A 108 -2.96 4.93 12.09
C GLU A 108 -3.72 5.92 12.98
N LEU A 109 -2.99 6.72 13.77
CA LEU A 109 -3.60 7.73 14.65
C LEU A 109 -4.21 8.90 13.87
N ALA A 110 -3.61 9.24 12.72
CA ALA A 110 -4.15 10.28 11.84
C ALA A 110 -5.46 9.80 11.18
N VAL A 111 -5.46 8.59 10.62
CA VAL A 111 -6.64 7.99 9.98
C VAL A 111 -7.75 7.73 11.01
N ALA A 112 -7.41 7.32 12.24
CA ALA A 112 -8.37 7.03 13.31
C ALA A 112 -9.16 8.25 13.82
N LYS A 113 -8.78 9.47 13.42
CA LYS A 113 -9.60 10.67 13.67
C LYS A 113 -10.87 10.69 12.83
N TYR A 114 -10.90 9.98 11.71
CA TYR A 114 -11.95 10.05 10.70
C TYR A 114 -12.56 8.68 10.35
N TYR A 115 -11.91 7.58 10.75
CA TYR A 115 -12.31 6.22 10.38
C TYR A 115 -12.25 5.27 11.58
N PRO A 116 -13.15 4.27 11.67
CA PRO A 116 -13.20 3.35 12.81
C PRO A 116 -11.88 2.61 13.04
N LYS A 117 -11.36 2.66 14.27
CA LYS A 117 -10.06 2.06 14.64
C LYS A 117 -9.97 0.57 14.34
N ASN A 118 -11.07 -0.16 14.50
CA ASN A 118 -11.15 -1.60 14.20
C ASN A 118 -11.12 -1.93 12.71
N LYS A 119 -11.14 -0.94 11.83
CA LYS A 119 -11.01 -1.08 10.37
C LYS A 119 -9.65 -0.56 9.87
N ILE A 120 -8.76 -0.17 10.79
CA ILE A 120 -7.42 0.32 10.47
C ILE A 120 -6.39 -0.73 10.84
N MET A 121 -5.45 -0.96 9.94
CA MET A 121 -4.25 -1.75 10.15
C MET A 121 -3.01 -0.91 9.77
N GLY A 122 -1.87 -1.30 10.28
CA GLY A 122 -0.60 -0.76 9.85
C GLY A 122 0.33 -1.85 9.36
N ALA A 123 1.07 -1.55 8.31
CA ALA A 123 2.14 -2.41 7.84
C ALA A 123 3.45 -1.63 7.79
N THR A 124 4.41 -2.02 8.61
CA THR A 124 5.77 -1.46 8.55
C THR A 124 6.48 -2.08 7.36
N VAL A 125 6.95 -1.22 6.42
CA VAL A 125 7.64 -1.64 5.21
C VAL A 125 9.14 -1.73 5.49
N GLY A 126 9.74 -2.90 5.36
CA GLY A 126 11.18 -3.11 5.62
C GLY A 126 12.08 -2.87 4.42
N TRP A 127 11.53 -2.84 3.21
CA TRP A 127 12.30 -2.70 1.98
C TRP A 127 12.37 -1.25 1.48
N PRO A 128 13.55 -0.82 0.97
CA PRO A 128 13.76 0.52 0.46
C PRO A 128 13.45 0.62 -1.04
N ALA A 129 13.03 1.83 -1.48
CA ALA A 129 12.78 2.14 -2.88
C ALA A 129 13.12 3.58 -3.21
N THR A 130 13.54 3.81 -4.45
CA THR A 130 13.80 5.14 -5.01
C THR A 130 12.90 5.39 -6.20
N PHE A 131 12.28 6.55 -6.23
CA PHE A 131 11.53 7.01 -7.40
C PHE A 131 12.52 7.41 -8.51
N VAL A 132 12.37 6.83 -9.70
CA VAL A 132 13.26 7.08 -10.84
C VAL A 132 12.65 8.11 -11.79
N GLY A 133 11.34 8.01 -12.01
CA GLY A 133 10.59 8.90 -12.89
C GLY A 133 9.14 8.41 -13.04
N PRO A 134 8.29 9.11 -13.80
CA PRO A 134 6.94 8.67 -14.05
C PRO A 134 6.88 7.20 -14.47
N GLY A 135 6.00 6.43 -13.84
CA GLY A 135 5.83 4.99 -14.09
C GLY A 135 6.98 4.08 -13.61
N THR A 136 8.11 4.63 -13.12
CA THR A 136 9.32 3.85 -12.83
C THR A 136 9.84 4.07 -11.41
N SER A 137 10.08 2.96 -10.71
CA SER A 137 10.72 2.97 -9.38
C SER A 137 11.80 1.89 -9.28
N SER A 138 12.82 2.13 -8.47
CA SER A 138 13.91 1.18 -8.22
C SER A 138 13.75 0.55 -6.83
N LEU A 139 13.68 -0.77 -6.77
CA LEU A 139 13.85 -1.54 -5.54
C LEU A 139 15.33 -1.56 -5.20
N THR A 140 15.72 -0.90 -4.10
CA THR A 140 17.15 -0.71 -3.77
C THR A 140 17.70 -1.78 -2.83
N CYS A 141 17.04 -2.93 -2.75
CA CYS A 141 17.54 -4.14 -2.09
C CYS A 141 17.23 -5.38 -2.95
N SER A 142 17.89 -6.50 -2.64
CA SER A 142 17.49 -7.80 -3.20
C SER A 142 16.16 -8.26 -2.62
N PRO A 143 15.27 -8.90 -3.38
CA PRO A 143 14.10 -9.59 -2.84
C PRO A 143 14.44 -10.70 -1.84
N ASP A 144 15.69 -11.20 -1.86
CA ASP A 144 16.19 -12.19 -0.88
C ASP A 144 16.71 -11.56 0.41
N ALA A 145 16.85 -10.24 0.46
CA ALA A 145 17.32 -9.54 1.65
C ALA A 145 16.38 -9.80 2.85
N PRO A 146 16.91 -9.99 4.07
CA PRO A 146 16.07 -10.19 5.26
C PRO A 146 15.07 -9.04 5.49
N THR A 147 15.45 -7.83 5.10
CA THR A 147 14.61 -6.63 5.22
C THR A 147 13.48 -6.54 4.17
N PHE A 148 13.45 -7.45 3.18
CA PHE A 148 12.36 -7.48 2.19
C PHE A 148 11.11 -8.13 2.79
N GLU A 149 10.48 -7.41 3.73
CA GLU A 149 9.38 -7.91 4.55
C GLU A 149 8.38 -6.80 4.92
N PHE A 150 7.27 -7.23 5.50
CA PHE A 150 6.31 -6.37 6.19
C PHE A 150 6.09 -6.84 7.64
N HIS A 151 5.83 -5.91 8.55
CA HIS A 151 5.25 -6.21 9.87
C HIS A 151 3.83 -5.63 9.91
N LEU A 152 2.83 -6.49 9.94
CA LEU A 152 1.40 -6.15 9.83
C LEU A 152 0.69 -6.37 11.16
N GLY A 153 -0.09 -5.39 11.59
CA GLY A 153 -0.91 -5.51 12.80
C GLY A 153 -1.94 -4.41 12.97
N ARG A 154 -2.72 -4.54 14.05
CA ARG A 154 -3.65 -3.51 14.52
C ARG A 154 -3.08 -2.76 15.71
N LEU A 155 -3.58 -1.54 15.97
CA LEU A 155 -3.19 -0.77 17.15
C LEU A 155 -3.56 -1.49 18.47
N ASN A 156 -4.63 -2.28 18.50
CA ASN A 156 -5.07 -3.05 19.66
C ASN A 156 -4.40 -4.44 19.79
N GLY A 157 -3.53 -4.80 18.83
CA GLY A 157 -2.84 -6.09 18.81
C GLY A 157 -3.70 -7.30 18.45
N GLU A 158 -4.95 -7.10 18.05
CA GLU A 158 -5.85 -8.17 17.63
C GLU A 158 -5.44 -8.75 16.28
N LEU A 159 -5.46 -10.07 16.17
CA LEU A 159 -5.18 -10.81 14.93
C LEU A 159 -6.47 -11.54 14.50
N ASP A 160 -7.35 -10.83 13.83
CA ASP A 160 -8.62 -11.35 13.30
C ASP A 160 -8.50 -11.84 11.84
N GLU A 161 -9.59 -12.37 11.30
CA GLU A 161 -9.66 -12.87 9.93
C GLU A 161 -9.23 -11.81 8.90
N LYS A 162 -9.57 -10.53 9.12
CA LYS A 162 -9.21 -9.44 8.22
C LYS A 162 -7.70 -9.18 8.19
N VAL A 163 -7.00 -9.38 9.31
CA VAL A 163 -5.52 -9.30 9.35
C VAL A 163 -4.91 -10.37 8.46
N TYR A 164 -5.42 -11.61 8.52
CA TYR A 164 -4.94 -12.69 7.65
C TYR A 164 -5.29 -12.48 6.17
N GLU A 165 -6.44 -11.88 5.87
CA GLU A 165 -6.79 -11.50 4.49
C GLU A 165 -5.80 -10.46 3.93
N VAL A 166 -5.45 -9.41 4.71
CA VAL A 166 -4.46 -8.40 4.30
C VAL A 166 -3.06 -9.00 4.21
N GLN A 167 -2.68 -9.89 5.16
CA GLN A 167 -1.44 -10.64 5.09
C GLN A 167 -1.30 -11.40 3.76
N ALA A 168 -2.36 -12.09 3.34
CA ALA A 168 -2.36 -12.86 2.10
C ALA A 168 -2.20 -11.96 0.85
N VAL A 169 -2.72 -10.73 0.88
CA VAL A 169 -2.51 -9.74 -0.18
C VAL A 169 -1.04 -9.30 -0.21
N LEU A 170 -0.47 -8.86 0.91
CA LEU A 170 0.91 -8.39 0.97
C LEU A 170 1.92 -9.51 0.68
N ALA A 171 1.60 -10.75 1.04
CA ALA A 171 2.41 -11.93 0.76
C ALA A 171 2.58 -12.23 -0.74
N LYS A 172 1.79 -11.61 -1.62
CA LYS A 172 2.02 -11.69 -3.07
C LYS A 172 3.31 -11.01 -3.49
N MET A 173 3.76 -10.01 -2.73
CA MET A 173 5.08 -9.38 -2.93
C MET A 173 6.18 -10.09 -2.15
N CYS A 174 5.94 -10.42 -0.88
CA CYS A 174 6.93 -10.98 0.05
C CYS A 174 6.45 -12.33 0.62
N PRO A 175 6.47 -13.43 -0.16
CA PRO A 175 6.00 -14.75 0.31
C PRO A 175 6.74 -15.19 1.58
N GLY A 176 5.99 -15.53 2.63
CA GLY A 176 6.55 -15.96 3.91
C GLY A 176 7.20 -14.87 4.75
N ARG A 177 7.16 -13.60 4.31
CA ARG A 177 7.82 -12.47 4.98
C ARG A 177 6.84 -11.33 5.30
N VAL A 178 5.58 -11.64 5.58
CA VAL A 178 4.62 -10.71 6.18
C VAL A 178 4.39 -11.16 7.62
N ASN A 179 5.17 -10.58 8.53
CA ASN A 179 5.19 -10.91 9.93
C ASN A 179 3.98 -10.27 10.64
N LEU A 180 3.17 -11.07 11.32
CA LEU A 180 2.07 -10.54 12.11
C LEU A 180 2.57 -10.04 13.46
N THR A 181 2.15 -8.86 13.88
CA THR A 181 2.53 -8.29 15.16
C THR A 181 1.31 -7.97 16.03
N LYS A 182 1.47 -8.23 17.33
CA LYS A 182 0.52 -7.78 18.37
C LYS A 182 0.91 -6.42 18.97
N ASN A 183 2.06 -5.86 18.55
CA ASN A 183 2.55 -4.58 19.05
C ASN A 183 3.06 -3.71 17.89
N LEU A 184 2.12 -3.27 17.05
CA LEU A 184 2.42 -2.43 15.89
C LEU A 184 3.22 -1.17 16.26
N MET A 185 2.97 -0.61 17.45
CA MET A 185 3.69 0.58 17.91
C MET A 185 5.18 0.30 18.13
N ALA A 186 5.53 -0.84 18.70
CA ALA A 186 6.93 -1.23 18.86
C ALA A 186 7.62 -1.39 17.50
N ASP A 187 6.97 -2.02 16.53
CA ASP A 187 7.53 -2.19 15.18
C ASP A 187 7.71 -0.83 14.46
N ARG A 188 6.81 0.13 14.70
CA ARG A 188 6.94 1.50 14.17
C ARG A 188 8.16 2.23 14.74
N TRP A 189 8.44 2.06 16.03
CA TRP A 189 9.55 2.72 16.72
C TRP A 189 10.90 2.02 16.52
N SER A 190 10.91 0.74 16.16
CA SER A 190 12.14 -0.04 15.92
C SER A 190 12.71 0.12 14.50
N LYS A 191 11.96 0.79 13.61
CA LYS A 191 12.32 0.94 12.21
C LYS A 191 13.35 2.07 11.96
#